data_74a7b3065715adcd0fcd09c2d618fc1d
#
_entry.id   74a7b3065715adcd0fcd09c2d618fc1d
#
_cell.length_a   1.000
_cell.length_b   1.000
_cell.length_c   1.000
_cell.angle_alpha   90.00
_cell.angle_beta   90.00
_cell.angle_gamma   90.00
#
_symmetry.space_group_name_H-M   'P 1'
#
loop_
_entity.id
_entity.type
_entity.pdbx_description
1 polymer ?
#
loop_
_entity_poly.entity_id
_entity_poly.type
_entity_poly.pdbx_seq_one_letter_code
_entity_poly.pdbx_strand_id
1 'polypeptide(L)'
;QMADKDENVILCTTFAAYDWVREILGDTDTFTCRMLVDNGVDLHSYQPSAQDIMKIANCRMLVYVGGESDTWVSDALVESRNENIVAISLLDLVGNRALNEVELEGVEEHHHHDHDDEDHDHEAEPADHAEGEADNTDGQNAAEDDHYDEHVWLSLKNAIVCTETLADAITELDSDNAKQYVTNAKTYTGKLEALDDDYQTMRDAATQTTILVGDRFPFLY
;
A
#
# COMPACT_ATOMS: atom_id res chain seq x y z
N GLN A 1 34.40 -0.70 4.26
CA GLN A 1 33.62 -1.16 5.41
C GLN A 1 32.30 -1.61 4.80
N MET A 2 32.07 -2.92 4.75
CA MET A 2 30.75 -3.46 4.43
C MET A 2 29.81 -2.93 5.53
N ALA A 3 28.72 -2.28 5.10
CA ALA A 3 27.64 -1.94 6.03
C ALA A 3 27.17 -3.24 6.68
N ASP A 4 27.03 -3.25 8.01
CA ASP A 4 26.39 -4.34 8.72
C ASP A 4 25.04 -4.57 8.03
N LYS A 5 24.87 -5.76 7.47
CA LYS A 5 23.56 -6.19 6.98
C LYS A 5 22.65 -6.27 8.21
N ASP A 6 21.72 -5.34 8.31
CA ASP A 6 20.59 -5.46 9.25
C ASP A 6 19.65 -6.56 8.73
N GLU A 7 20.14 -7.82 8.67
CA GLU A 7 19.43 -8.97 8.06
C GLU A 7 18.07 -9.26 8.73
N ASN A 8 17.77 -8.58 9.84
CA ASN A 8 16.58 -8.80 10.66
C ASN A 8 15.73 -7.55 10.83
N VAL A 9 15.70 -6.65 9.82
CA VAL A 9 14.83 -5.47 9.84
C VAL A 9 13.57 -5.74 9.06
N ILE A 10 12.43 -5.46 9.68
CA ILE A 10 11.14 -5.29 9.02
C ILE A 10 10.92 -3.80 8.86
N LEU A 11 10.79 -3.36 7.61
CA LEU A 11 10.65 -1.95 7.24
C LEU A 11 9.21 -1.68 6.82
N CYS A 12 8.59 -0.63 7.37
CA CYS A 12 7.20 -0.27 7.09
C CYS A 12 7.12 1.15 6.53
N THR A 13 6.28 1.36 5.52
CA THR A 13 6.08 2.69 4.92
C THR A 13 5.07 3.53 5.69
N THR A 14 4.10 2.89 6.37
CA THR A 14 3.06 3.58 7.15
C THR A 14 3.14 3.27 8.63
N PHE A 15 2.64 4.20 9.45
CA PHE A 15 2.57 3.99 10.90
C PHE A 15 1.64 2.82 11.26
N ALA A 16 0.54 2.62 10.54
CA ALA A 16 -0.37 1.52 10.78
C ALA A 16 0.33 0.16 10.64
N ALA A 17 1.03 -0.07 9.53
CA ALA A 17 1.82 -1.28 9.31
C ALA A 17 2.91 -1.45 10.38
N TYR A 18 3.61 -0.35 10.73
CA TYR A 18 4.62 -0.35 11.78
C TYR A 18 4.05 -0.78 13.13
N ASP A 19 2.90 -0.23 13.53
CA ASP A 19 2.28 -0.56 14.82
C ASP A 19 1.82 -2.03 14.86
N TRP A 20 1.21 -2.52 13.78
CA TRP A 20 0.80 -3.94 13.69
C TRP A 20 2.00 -4.88 13.79
N VAL A 21 3.05 -4.64 13.01
CA VAL A 21 4.28 -5.46 13.08
C VAL A 21 4.88 -5.41 14.47
N ARG A 22 4.95 -4.24 15.11
CA ARG A 22 5.48 -4.11 16.48
C ARG A 22 4.65 -4.87 17.50
N GLU A 23 3.32 -4.82 17.40
CA GLU A 23 2.43 -5.59 18.28
C GLU A 23 2.57 -7.09 18.06
N ILE A 24 2.80 -7.55 16.81
CA ILE A 24 3.07 -8.97 16.49
C ILE A 24 4.41 -9.42 17.10
N LEU A 25 5.47 -8.65 16.91
CA LEU A 25 6.81 -8.98 17.40
C LEU A 25 6.86 -9.02 18.93
N GLY A 26 6.18 -8.07 19.61
CA GLY A 26 6.25 -7.96 21.07
C GLY A 26 7.69 -7.76 21.55
N ASP A 27 8.09 -8.56 22.54
CA ASP A 27 9.42 -8.49 23.19
C ASP A 27 10.46 -9.43 22.56
N THR A 28 10.23 -9.93 21.32
CA THR A 28 11.23 -10.78 20.65
C THR A 28 12.40 -9.93 20.11
N ASP A 29 13.60 -10.49 20.23
CA ASP A 29 14.83 -9.82 19.75
C ASP A 29 15.23 -10.25 18.32
N THR A 30 14.42 -11.11 17.65
CA THR A 30 14.76 -11.65 16.33
C THR A 30 14.69 -10.59 15.24
N PHE A 31 13.64 -9.76 15.26
CA PHE A 31 13.42 -8.69 14.30
C PHE A 31 13.37 -7.31 14.95
N THR A 32 13.85 -6.32 14.20
CA THR A 32 13.64 -4.91 14.53
C THR A 32 12.67 -4.29 13.52
N CYS A 33 11.53 -3.76 14.01
CA CYS A 33 10.60 -3.01 13.19
C CYS A 33 11.04 -1.55 13.07
N ARG A 34 11.06 -1.00 11.86
CA ARG A 34 11.42 0.41 11.60
C ARG A 34 10.47 1.05 10.58
N MET A 35 10.25 2.34 10.73
CA MET A 35 9.60 3.17 9.71
C MET A 35 10.61 3.53 8.62
N LEU A 36 10.18 3.42 7.35
CA LEU A 36 10.95 3.95 6.21
C LEU A 36 10.75 5.46 6.12
N VAL A 37 9.49 5.87 6.13
CA VAL A 37 9.06 7.28 6.05
C VAL A 37 8.75 7.76 7.45
N ASP A 38 9.52 8.70 7.95
CA ASP A 38 9.30 9.35 9.23
C ASP A 38 9.08 10.86 9.05
N ASN A 39 8.79 11.57 10.14
CA ASN A 39 8.72 13.04 10.17
C ASN A 39 7.57 13.70 9.38
N GLY A 40 6.41 13.03 9.24
CA GLY A 40 5.20 13.66 8.71
C GLY A 40 5.28 13.98 7.22
N VAL A 41 6.01 13.18 6.47
CA VAL A 41 6.02 13.24 5.00
C VAL A 41 4.68 12.72 4.49
N ASP A 42 4.11 13.42 3.51
CA ASP A 42 2.92 12.95 2.80
C ASP A 42 3.28 11.77 1.91
N LEU A 43 2.63 10.63 2.15
CA LEU A 43 2.88 9.39 1.40
C LEU A 43 2.52 9.52 -0.09
N HIS A 44 1.49 10.30 -0.42
CA HIS A 44 1.06 10.49 -1.81
C HIS A 44 2.10 11.23 -2.68
N SER A 45 3.02 11.96 -2.06
CA SER A 45 4.10 12.68 -2.75
C SER A 45 5.50 12.17 -2.42
N TYR A 46 5.58 11.03 -1.71
CA TYR A 46 6.86 10.50 -1.28
C TYR A 46 7.66 9.93 -2.44
N GLN A 47 8.94 10.34 -2.51
CA GLN A 47 9.92 9.78 -3.42
C GLN A 47 11.11 9.27 -2.61
N PRO A 48 11.51 7.99 -2.78
CA PRO A 48 12.59 7.42 -1.98
C PRO A 48 13.94 8.06 -2.30
N SER A 49 14.69 8.38 -1.26
CA SER A 49 16.06 8.82 -1.41
C SER A 49 17.00 7.63 -1.63
N ALA A 50 18.24 7.87 -2.09
CA ALA A 50 19.26 6.83 -2.18
C ALA A 50 19.51 6.14 -0.82
N GLN A 51 19.31 6.84 0.30
CA GLN A 51 19.42 6.24 1.63
C GLN A 51 18.26 5.29 1.92
N ASP A 52 17.06 5.60 1.44
CA ASP A 52 15.89 4.73 1.62
C ASP A 52 16.02 3.47 0.78
N ILE A 53 16.53 3.57 -0.46
CA ILE A 53 16.89 2.39 -1.26
C ILE A 53 17.92 1.51 -0.53
N MET A 54 18.90 2.11 0.14
CA MET A 54 19.86 1.34 0.95
C MET A 54 19.20 0.67 2.16
N LYS A 55 18.25 1.30 2.83
CA LYS A 55 17.48 0.68 3.93
C LYS A 55 16.68 -0.51 3.41
N ILE A 56 16.00 -0.35 2.26
CA ILE A 56 15.24 -1.41 1.59
C ILE A 56 16.19 -2.57 1.22
N ALA A 57 17.32 -2.28 0.62
CA ALA A 57 18.32 -3.30 0.23
C ALA A 57 18.83 -4.15 1.41
N ASN A 58 18.78 -3.62 2.62
CA ASN A 58 19.24 -4.30 3.81
C ASN A 58 18.11 -4.86 4.70
N CYS A 59 16.84 -4.67 4.35
CA CYS A 59 15.74 -5.23 5.15
C CYS A 59 15.43 -6.69 4.79
N ARG A 60 14.79 -7.38 5.71
CA ARG A 60 14.29 -8.75 5.52
C ARG A 60 12.86 -8.76 4.98
N MET A 61 12.06 -7.80 5.39
CA MET A 61 10.69 -7.62 4.94
C MET A 61 10.41 -6.14 4.73
N LEU A 62 9.68 -5.82 3.67
CA LEU A 62 9.13 -4.50 3.39
C LEU A 62 7.61 -4.60 3.40
N VAL A 63 6.95 -3.82 4.26
CA VAL A 63 5.49 -3.69 4.31
C VAL A 63 5.12 -2.30 3.83
N TYR A 64 4.31 -2.24 2.78
CA TYR A 64 3.89 -1.00 2.12
C TYR A 64 2.39 -1.05 1.80
N VAL A 65 1.81 0.08 1.41
CA VAL A 65 0.36 0.14 1.15
C VAL A 65 0.01 -0.52 -0.18
N GLY A 66 0.72 -0.21 -1.21
CA GLY A 66 0.36 -0.49 -2.60
C GLY A 66 -0.40 0.68 -3.24
N GLY A 67 -0.88 0.49 -4.46
CA GLY A 67 -1.59 1.53 -5.22
C GLY A 67 -0.65 2.55 -5.85
N GLU A 68 -1.22 3.70 -6.24
CA GLU A 68 -0.51 4.74 -7.00
C GLU A 68 0.61 5.41 -6.21
N SER A 69 0.38 5.65 -4.91
CA SER A 69 1.36 6.29 -4.03
C SER A 69 2.63 5.46 -3.82
N ASP A 70 2.55 4.15 -4.03
CA ASP A 70 3.65 3.21 -3.80
C ASP A 70 4.21 2.60 -5.11
N THR A 71 3.94 3.19 -6.28
CA THR A 71 4.47 2.71 -7.58
C THR A 71 6.00 2.67 -7.61
N TRP A 72 6.66 3.54 -6.87
CA TRP A 72 8.11 3.57 -6.69
C TRP A 72 8.70 2.31 -6.03
N VAL A 73 7.86 1.50 -5.33
CA VAL A 73 8.34 0.31 -4.60
C VAL A 73 8.90 -0.74 -5.55
N SER A 74 8.29 -0.93 -6.71
CA SER A 74 8.77 -1.89 -7.72
C SER A 74 10.20 -1.56 -8.17
N ASP A 75 10.46 -0.30 -8.48
CA ASP A 75 11.79 0.18 -8.90
C ASP A 75 12.79 0.08 -7.75
N ALA A 76 12.39 0.46 -6.53
CA ALA A 76 13.22 0.35 -5.35
C ALA A 76 13.65 -1.10 -5.05
N LEU A 77 12.74 -2.06 -5.22
CA LEU A 77 13.05 -3.50 -5.06
C LEU A 77 14.04 -3.97 -6.11
N VAL A 78 13.89 -3.55 -7.37
CA VAL A 78 14.84 -3.86 -8.44
C VAL A 78 16.22 -3.24 -8.15
N GLU A 79 16.27 -1.97 -7.77
CA GLU A 79 17.50 -1.26 -7.46
C GLU A 79 18.22 -1.83 -6.23
N SER A 80 17.47 -2.35 -5.26
CA SER A 80 18.01 -2.94 -4.03
C SER A 80 18.92 -4.14 -4.29
N ARG A 81 18.67 -4.89 -5.38
CA ARG A 81 19.37 -6.14 -5.73
C ARG A 81 19.34 -7.20 -4.63
N ASN A 82 18.43 -7.12 -3.71
CA ASN A 82 18.23 -8.09 -2.64
C ASN A 82 17.03 -8.99 -2.97
N GLU A 83 17.30 -10.15 -3.54
CA GLU A 83 16.28 -11.13 -3.93
C GLU A 83 15.60 -11.83 -2.72
N ASN A 84 16.07 -11.58 -1.49
CA ASN A 84 15.55 -12.21 -0.28
C ASN A 84 14.56 -11.32 0.48
N ILE A 85 14.18 -10.16 -0.05
CA ILE A 85 13.19 -9.29 0.58
C ILE A 85 11.81 -9.92 0.41
N VAL A 86 11.08 -10.06 1.52
CA VAL A 86 9.64 -10.35 1.48
C VAL A 86 8.91 -9.02 1.41
N ALA A 87 8.40 -8.67 0.24
CA ALA A 87 7.63 -7.45 0.01
C ALA A 87 6.13 -7.76 0.14
N ILE A 88 5.44 -7.01 0.99
CA ILE A 88 4.01 -7.22 1.31
C ILE A 88 3.25 -5.92 1.10
N SER A 89 2.31 -5.94 0.17
CA SER A 89 1.35 -4.87 -0.08
C SER A 89 0.11 -5.05 0.80
N LEU A 90 -0.32 -4.00 1.51
CA LEU A 90 -1.56 -4.05 2.29
C LEU A 90 -2.79 -4.18 1.40
N LEU A 91 -2.80 -3.56 0.23
CA LEU A 91 -3.87 -3.72 -0.77
C LEU A 91 -4.01 -5.18 -1.21
N ASP A 92 -2.89 -5.86 -1.46
CA ASP A 92 -2.92 -7.28 -1.81
C ASP A 92 -3.44 -8.14 -0.66
N LEU A 93 -3.11 -7.80 0.58
CA LEU A 93 -3.60 -8.53 1.76
C LEU A 93 -5.11 -8.42 1.94
N VAL A 94 -5.68 -7.26 1.69
CA VAL A 94 -7.14 -7.08 1.81
C VAL A 94 -7.88 -7.65 0.59
N GLY A 95 -7.21 -7.79 -0.54
CA GLY A 95 -7.72 -8.45 -1.74
C GLY A 95 -9.06 -7.88 -2.19
N ASN A 96 -10.07 -8.73 -2.33
CA ASN A 96 -11.41 -8.36 -2.76
C ASN A 96 -12.19 -7.45 -1.79
N ARG A 97 -11.59 -7.02 -0.71
CA ARG A 97 -12.13 -5.99 0.20
C ARG A 97 -11.64 -4.60 -0.17
N ALA A 98 -10.66 -4.48 -1.06
CA ALA A 98 -10.25 -3.21 -1.62
C ALA A 98 -11.44 -2.59 -2.36
N LEU A 99 -11.68 -1.32 -2.14
CA LEU A 99 -12.75 -0.55 -2.76
C LEU A 99 -12.14 0.38 -3.79
N ASN A 100 -12.84 0.58 -4.92
CA ASN A 100 -12.41 1.55 -5.91
C ASN A 100 -12.59 2.96 -5.35
N GLU A 101 -11.69 3.86 -5.72
CA GLU A 101 -11.84 5.28 -5.41
C GLU A 101 -13.19 5.80 -5.90
N VAL A 102 -13.79 6.70 -5.14
CA VAL A 102 -15.06 7.34 -5.49
C VAL A 102 -14.77 8.78 -5.87
N GLU A 103 -15.02 9.12 -7.12
CA GLU A 103 -15.03 10.52 -7.56
C GLU A 103 -16.20 11.25 -6.90
N LEU A 104 -15.90 12.18 -6.00
CA LEU A 104 -16.88 13.05 -5.37
C LEU A 104 -16.96 14.35 -6.17
N GLU A 105 -18.16 14.70 -6.66
CA GLU A 105 -18.40 15.97 -7.34
C GLU A 105 -18.01 17.15 -6.43
N GLY A 106 -17.03 17.95 -6.89
CA GLY A 106 -16.57 19.16 -6.20
C GLY A 106 -15.25 19.01 -5.44
N VAL A 107 -14.62 17.85 -5.48
CA VAL A 107 -13.24 17.66 -5.03
C VAL A 107 -12.33 17.78 -6.26
N GLU A 108 -11.41 18.75 -6.26
CA GLU A 108 -10.42 18.87 -7.35
C GLU A 108 -9.37 17.77 -7.17
N GLU A 109 -9.44 16.73 -7.97
CA GLU A 109 -8.39 15.73 -8.07
C GLU A 109 -7.27 16.30 -8.96
N HIS A 110 -6.09 16.47 -8.39
CA HIS A 110 -4.90 16.82 -9.16
C HIS A 110 -4.30 15.54 -9.77
N HIS A 111 -4.88 15.06 -10.86
CA HIS A 111 -4.21 14.10 -11.72
C HIS A 111 -3.06 14.79 -12.42
N HIS A 112 -1.84 14.58 -11.97
CA HIS A 112 -0.65 14.94 -12.72
C HIS A 112 -0.45 13.94 -13.86
N HIS A 113 -1.15 14.17 -14.97
CA HIS A 113 -0.74 13.60 -16.24
C HIS A 113 0.42 14.46 -16.76
N ASP A 114 1.64 14.04 -16.50
CA ASP A 114 2.81 14.55 -17.21
C ASP A 114 2.72 14.04 -18.67
N HIS A 115 2.01 14.80 -19.50
CA HIS A 115 2.16 14.68 -20.94
C HIS A 115 3.38 15.49 -21.35
N ASP A 116 4.50 14.81 -21.53
CA ASP A 116 5.60 15.33 -22.33
C ASP A 116 5.10 15.47 -23.77
N ASP A 117 4.55 16.66 -24.09
CA ASP A 117 4.30 17.09 -25.46
C ASP A 117 5.64 17.38 -26.14
N GLU A 118 6.27 16.36 -26.71
CA GLU A 118 7.30 16.59 -27.74
C GLU A 118 6.62 17.09 -29.01
N ASP A 119 6.74 18.40 -29.25
CA ASP A 119 6.43 19.08 -30.50
C ASP A 119 7.19 18.43 -31.67
N HIS A 120 6.53 17.56 -32.42
CA HIS A 120 6.97 17.15 -33.75
C HIS A 120 6.19 17.90 -34.81
N ASP A 121 6.80 19.01 -35.28
CA ASP A 121 6.48 19.69 -36.53
C ASP A 121 6.64 18.72 -37.71
N HIS A 122 5.54 18.30 -38.33
CA HIS A 122 5.55 17.64 -39.63
C HIS A 122 4.66 18.36 -40.60
N GLU A 123 5.35 19.00 -41.54
CA GLU A 123 4.81 19.60 -42.78
C GLU A 123 3.94 18.60 -43.55
N ALA A 124 2.86 19.11 -44.12
CA ALA A 124 1.89 18.42 -44.93
C ALA A 124 2.38 18.24 -46.38
N GLU A 125 2.22 17.05 -46.94
CA GLU A 125 2.01 16.86 -48.40
C GLU A 125 0.96 15.76 -48.63
N PRO A 126 0.08 15.89 -49.60
CA PRO A 126 -1.06 15.02 -49.85
C PRO A 126 -0.84 14.06 -50.99
N ALA A 127 -1.33 12.80 -50.87
CA ALA A 127 -1.81 11.95 -52.01
C ALA A 127 -2.35 10.64 -51.45
N ASP A 128 -3.63 10.42 -51.51
CA ASP A 128 -4.41 9.68 -52.54
C ASP A 128 -4.28 8.13 -52.53
N HIS A 129 -5.45 7.48 -52.49
CA HIS A 129 -5.83 6.11 -52.86
C HIS A 129 -5.93 5.00 -51.78
N ALA A 130 -7.20 4.67 -51.61
CA ALA A 130 -7.89 3.38 -51.97
C ALA A 130 -8.01 2.32 -50.88
N GLU A 131 -9.27 2.15 -50.47
CA GLU A 131 -10.04 0.94 -50.14
C GLU A 131 -9.29 -0.35 -49.77
N GLY A 132 -9.61 -0.85 -48.58
CA GLY A 132 -9.34 -2.21 -48.14
C GLY A 132 -9.99 -2.46 -46.80
N GLU A 133 -11.27 -2.90 -46.83
CA GLU A 133 -11.95 -3.44 -45.65
C GLU A 133 -11.21 -4.67 -45.15
N ALA A 134 -10.78 -4.64 -43.88
CA ALA A 134 -10.49 -5.84 -43.10
C ALA A 134 -11.00 -5.62 -41.68
N ASP A 135 -12.13 -6.23 -41.43
CA ASP A 135 -12.68 -6.50 -40.12
C ASP A 135 -11.63 -7.24 -39.26
N ASN A 136 -11.08 -6.54 -38.27
CA ASN A 136 -10.36 -7.14 -37.18
C ASN A 136 -11.00 -6.65 -35.88
N THR A 137 -11.99 -7.41 -35.44
CA THR A 137 -12.43 -7.42 -34.06
C THR A 137 -11.32 -8.05 -33.20
N ASP A 138 -10.29 -7.28 -32.92
CA ASP A 138 -9.36 -7.60 -31.85
C ASP A 138 -9.91 -6.96 -30.59
N GLY A 139 -10.50 -7.80 -29.76
CA GLY A 139 -10.95 -7.43 -28.43
C GLY A 139 -9.74 -7.04 -27.57
N GLN A 140 -9.36 -5.78 -27.62
CA GLN A 140 -8.55 -5.19 -26.60
C GLN A 140 -9.40 -5.15 -25.32
N ASN A 141 -9.19 -6.17 -24.49
CA ASN A 141 -9.46 -6.11 -23.08
C ASN A 141 -8.50 -5.02 -22.55
N ALA A 142 -8.93 -3.76 -22.60
CA ALA A 142 -8.34 -2.73 -21.77
C ALA A 142 -8.59 -3.24 -20.35
N ALA A 143 -7.53 -3.65 -19.65
CA ALA A 143 -7.57 -3.75 -18.22
C ALA A 143 -8.04 -2.36 -17.76
N GLU A 144 -9.24 -2.27 -17.22
CA GLU A 144 -9.65 -1.10 -16.47
C GLU A 144 -8.57 -0.97 -15.39
N ASP A 145 -7.83 0.12 -15.38
CA ASP A 145 -6.94 0.46 -14.28
C ASP A 145 -7.85 0.62 -13.06
N ASP A 146 -7.95 -0.44 -12.26
CA ASP A 146 -8.72 -0.44 -11.03
C ASP A 146 -7.98 0.48 -10.03
N HIS A 147 -8.39 1.74 -9.97
CA HIS A 147 -7.90 2.70 -8.98
C HIS A 147 -8.53 2.37 -7.62
N TYR A 148 -7.81 1.62 -6.81
CA TYR A 148 -8.24 1.28 -5.46
C TYR A 148 -7.92 2.40 -4.47
N ASP A 149 -8.85 2.67 -3.56
CA ASP A 149 -8.58 3.54 -2.41
C ASP A 149 -7.51 2.92 -1.52
N GLU A 150 -6.42 3.65 -1.36
CA GLU A 150 -5.22 3.21 -0.64
C GLU A 150 -5.38 3.22 0.88
N HIS A 151 -6.43 3.88 1.42
CA HIS A 151 -6.62 4.08 2.86
C HIS A 151 -7.17 2.83 3.59
N VAL A 152 -6.81 1.64 3.10
CA VAL A 152 -7.27 0.33 3.60
C VAL A 152 -7.05 0.14 5.11
N TRP A 153 -6.03 0.78 5.66
CA TRP A 153 -5.68 0.67 7.08
C TRP A 153 -6.64 1.39 8.02
N LEU A 154 -7.53 2.27 7.50
CA LEU A 154 -8.53 2.96 8.32
C LEU A 154 -9.70 2.06 8.68
N SER A 155 -9.90 0.96 7.98
CA SER A 155 -10.88 -0.07 8.35
C SER A 155 -10.32 -1.01 9.41
N LEU A 156 -10.97 -1.10 10.56
CA LEU A 156 -10.58 -2.05 11.61
C LEU A 156 -10.66 -3.51 11.13
N LYS A 157 -11.61 -3.82 10.26
CA LYS A 157 -11.76 -5.16 9.66
C LYS A 157 -10.60 -5.50 8.73
N ASN A 158 -10.13 -4.54 7.96
CA ASN A 158 -8.94 -4.70 7.12
C ASN A 158 -7.68 -4.79 7.99
N ALA A 159 -7.57 -3.95 9.04
CA ALA A 159 -6.47 -4.00 10.00
C ALA A 159 -6.33 -5.38 10.66
N ILE A 160 -7.44 -6.04 11.00
CA ILE A 160 -7.46 -7.41 11.53
C ILE A 160 -6.87 -8.38 10.50
N VAL A 161 -7.36 -8.36 9.26
CA VAL A 161 -6.87 -9.25 8.18
C VAL A 161 -5.38 -9.01 7.93
N CYS A 162 -4.95 -7.75 7.82
CA CYS A 162 -3.54 -7.42 7.63
C CYS A 162 -2.69 -7.90 8.79
N THR A 163 -3.12 -7.70 10.05
CA THR A 163 -2.38 -8.15 11.23
C THR A 163 -2.21 -9.66 11.26
N GLU A 164 -3.27 -10.42 10.96
CA GLU A 164 -3.22 -11.89 10.93
C GLU A 164 -2.28 -12.38 9.83
N THR A 165 -2.40 -11.85 8.62
CA THR A 165 -1.57 -12.27 7.49
C THR A 165 -0.09 -11.86 7.67
N LEU A 166 0.17 -10.69 8.26
CA LEU A 166 1.53 -10.28 8.60
C LEU A 166 2.15 -11.20 9.67
N ALA A 167 1.35 -11.65 10.65
CA ALA A 167 1.84 -12.60 11.65
C ALA A 167 2.21 -13.95 11.03
N ASP A 168 1.44 -14.43 10.05
CA ASP A 168 1.76 -15.65 9.31
C ASP A 168 3.08 -15.48 8.52
N ALA A 169 3.23 -14.37 7.80
CA ALA A 169 4.45 -14.08 7.04
C ALA A 169 5.70 -13.95 7.95
N ILE A 170 5.58 -13.30 9.11
CA ILE A 170 6.66 -13.20 10.10
C ILE A 170 6.98 -14.58 10.68
N THR A 171 5.98 -15.42 10.93
CA THR A 171 6.15 -16.80 11.40
C THR A 171 6.90 -17.67 10.40
N GLU A 172 6.68 -17.48 9.10
CA GLU A 172 7.45 -18.17 8.05
C GLU A 172 8.93 -17.76 8.05
N LEU A 173 9.24 -16.53 8.41
CA LEU A 173 10.61 -16.04 8.51
C LEU A 173 11.33 -16.45 9.81
N ASP A 174 10.57 -16.69 10.88
CA ASP A 174 11.07 -17.06 12.21
C ASP A 174 10.11 -18.03 12.89
N SER A 175 10.25 -19.31 12.55
CA SER A 175 9.42 -20.38 13.10
C SER A 175 9.67 -20.67 14.59
N ASP A 176 10.82 -20.28 15.12
CA ASP A 176 11.17 -20.53 16.53
C ASP A 176 10.28 -19.70 17.47
N ASN A 177 9.87 -18.51 17.06
CA ASN A 177 8.98 -17.61 17.80
C ASN A 177 7.51 -17.64 17.33
N ALA A 178 7.15 -18.54 16.42
CA ALA A 178 5.82 -18.64 15.81
C ALA A 178 4.66 -18.55 16.80
N LYS A 179 4.74 -19.30 17.92
CA LYS A 179 3.69 -19.30 18.94
C LYS A 179 3.48 -17.92 19.58
N GLN A 180 4.56 -17.16 19.75
CA GLN A 180 4.48 -15.82 20.33
C GLN A 180 3.84 -14.85 19.34
N TYR A 181 4.25 -14.87 18.08
CA TYR A 181 3.67 -14.02 17.04
C TYR A 181 2.17 -14.23 16.88
N VAL A 182 1.73 -15.49 16.76
CA VAL A 182 0.30 -15.84 16.69
C VAL A 182 -0.47 -15.39 17.93
N THR A 183 0.12 -15.56 19.12
CA THR A 183 -0.53 -15.14 20.38
C THR A 183 -0.67 -13.64 20.46
N ASN A 184 0.37 -12.90 20.09
CA ASN A 184 0.40 -11.46 20.10
C ASN A 184 -0.60 -10.88 19.08
N ALA A 185 -0.59 -11.39 17.84
CA ALA A 185 -1.53 -11.02 16.79
C ALA A 185 -2.97 -11.22 17.26
N LYS A 186 -3.30 -12.39 17.82
CA LYS A 186 -4.63 -12.68 18.34
C LYS A 186 -5.04 -11.73 19.48
N THR A 187 -4.10 -11.36 20.34
CA THR A 187 -4.37 -10.42 21.43
C THR A 187 -4.66 -9.03 20.88
N TYR A 188 -3.91 -8.62 19.85
CA TYR A 188 -4.09 -7.30 19.24
C TYR A 188 -5.37 -7.24 18.40
N THR A 189 -5.66 -8.26 17.57
CA THR A 189 -6.90 -8.31 16.79
C THR A 189 -8.14 -8.31 17.67
N GLY A 190 -8.10 -8.96 18.85
CA GLY A 190 -9.17 -8.88 19.84
C GLY A 190 -9.42 -7.44 20.37
N LYS A 191 -8.37 -6.59 20.45
CA LYS A 191 -8.55 -5.16 20.77
C LYS A 191 -9.18 -4.39 19.60
N LEU A 192 -8.81 -4.73 18.36
CA LEU A 192 -9.40 -4.12 17.17
C LEU A 192 -10.87 -4.50 17.00
N GLU A 193 -11.25 -5.75 17.26
CA GLU A 193 -12.64 -6.21 17.28
C GLU A 193 -13.47 -5.43 18.31
N ALA A 194 -12.96 -5.30 19.53
CA ALA A 194 -13.66 -4.54 20.58
C ALA A 194 -13.84 -3.06 20.19
N LEU A 195 -12.84 -2.48 19.53
CA LEU A 195 -12.93 -1.10 19.03
C LEU A 195 -13.93 -0.97 17.88
N ASP A 196 -14.01 -1.95 16.97
CA ASP A 196 -15.03 -1.99 15.91
C ASP A 196 -16.46 -2.04 16.49
N ASP A 197 -16.66 -2.87 17.52
CA ASP A 197 -17.94 -2.95 18.25
C ASP A 197 -18.33 -1.63 18.91
N ASP A 198 -17.36 -0.92 19.50
CA ASP A 198 -17.56 0.41 20.10
C ASP A 198 -17.96 1.44 19.03
N TYR A 199 -17.30 1.46 17.87
CA TYR A 199 -17.66 2.32 16.74
C TYR A 199 -19.05 1.99 16.19
N GLN A 200 -19.38 0.72 16.05
CA GLN A 200 -20.73 0.31 15.62
C GLN A 200 -21.80 0.76 16.60
N THR A 201 -21.56 0.60 17.90
CA THR A 201 -22.46 1.07 18.96
C THR A 201 -22.65 2.58 18.91
N MET A 202 -21.59 3.35 18.72
CA MET A 202 -21.64 4.80 18.56
C MET A 202 -22.45 5.19 17.33
N ARG A 203 -22.20 4.55 16.17
CA ARG A 203 -22.93 4.79 14.93
C ARG A 203 -24.43 4.53 15.10
N ASP A 204 -24.79 3.41 15.73
CA ASP A 204 -26.20 3.03 15.90
C ASP A 204 -26.95 3.95 16.86
N ALA A 205 -26.24 4.56 17.80
CA ALA A 205 -26.81 5.57 18.70
C ALA A 205 -26.78 6.99 18.12
N ALA A 206 -26.13 7.23 17.00
CA ALA A 206 -25.99 8.56 16.43
C ALA A 206 -27.31 9.08 15.87
N THR A 207 -27.63 10.32 16.21
CA THR A 207 -28.81 11.03 15.67
C THR A 207 -28.47 11.78 14.36
N GLN A 208 -27.20 12.00 14.08
CA GLN A 208 -26.69 12.61 12.86
C GLN A 208 -25.92 11.57 12.07
N THR A 209 -26.24 11.42 10.80
CA THR A 209 -25.62 10.43 9.89
C THR A 209 -24.79 11.07 8.80
N THR A 210 -24.53 12.38 8.94
CA THR A 210 -23.73 13.15 7.98
C THR A 210 -22.38 13.48 8.58
N ILE A 211 -21.32 13.23 7.83
CA ILE A 211 -19.96 13.63 8.15
C ILE A 211 -19.58 14.77 7.21
N LEU A 212 -19.00 15.85 7.75
CA LEU A 212 -18.43 16.93 6.98
C LEU A 212 -16.91 16.77 6.92
N VAL A 213 -16.38 16.68 5.72
CA VAL A 213 -14.94 16.58 5.45
C VAL A 213 -14.49 17.85 4.75
N GLY A 214 -13.37 18.42 5.15
CA GLY A 214 -12.87 19.70 4.64
C GLY A 214 -11.78 19.55 3.55
N ASP A 215 -11.41 18.32 3.23
CA ASP A 215 -10.37 17.96 2.27
C ASP A 215 -10.72 16.60 1.64
N ARG A 216 -9.72 15.79 1.26
CA ARG A 216 -9.92 14.44 0.73
C ARG A 216 -10.74 13.57 1.68
N PHE A 217 -11.47 12.63 1.12
CA PHE A 217 -12.29 11.69 1.89
C PHE A 217 -11.59 10.33 2.02
N PRO A 218 -10.81 10.09 3.09
CA PRO A 218 -10.04 8.85 3.26
C PRO A 218 -10.83 7.74 3.97
N PHE A 219 -12.13 7.92 4.20
CA PHE A 219 -12.94 7.00 5.03
C PHE A 219 -13.93 6.19 4.19
N LEU A 220 -13.47 5.67 3.06
CA LEU A 220 -14.30 4.85 2.18
C LEU A 220 -14.61 3.48 2.80
N TYR A 221 -13.70 2.96 3.64
CA TYR A 221 -13.80 1.65 4.30
C TYR A 221 -14.60 1.64 5.60
#